data_8151feb5b86d94305c3c0ee5eb2a83d2
#
_entry.id   8151feb5b86d94305c3c0ee5eb2a83d2
#
_cell.length_a   1.000
_cell.length_b   1.000
_cell.length_c   1.000
_cell.angle_alpha   90.00
_cell.angle_beta   90.00
_cell.angle_gamma   90.00
#
_symmetry.space_group_name_H-M   'P 1'
#
loop_
_entity.id
_entity.type
_entity.pdbx_description
1 polymer ?
#
loop_
_entity_poly.entity_id
_entity_poly.type
_entity_poly.pdbx_seq_one_letter_code
_entity_poly.pdbx_strand_id
1 'polypeptide(L)' 'MTAKEMFRELGYTQKTENIREDAVIVYGIPNVAVISFDENKQVYKEGTTSIITLDEWKAINKQIEELGWNTDERTE' A
#
# COMPACT_ATOMS: atom_id res chain seq x y z
N MET A 1 -2.42 -12.46 -9.54
CA MET A 1 -3.06 -11.16 -9.36
C MET A 1 -2.04 -10.17 -8.83
N THR A 2 -2.02 -8.98 -9.38
CA THR A 2 -1.09 -7.96 -8.91
C THR A 2 -1.64 -7.25 -7.68
N ALA A 3 -0.75 -6.57 -6.96
CA ALA A 3 -1.20 -5.79 -5.81
C ALA A 3 -2.22 -4.73 -6.24
N LYS A 4 -1.99 -4.09 -7.37
CA LYS A 4 -2.92 -3.07 -7.86
C LYS A 4 -4.30 -3.66 -8.08
N GLU A 5 -4.37 -4.86 -8.62
CA GLU A 5 -5.66 -5.53 -8.82
C GLU A 5 -6.32 -5.88 -7.50
N MET A 6 -5.53 -6.35 -6.54
CA MET A 6 -6.06 -6.69 -5.23
C MET A 6 -6.62 -5.45 -4.53
N PHE A 7 -5.90 -4.33 -4.59
CA PHE A 7 -6.39 -3.09 -4.00
C PHE A 7 -7.64 -2.61 -4.70
N ARG A 8 -7.68 -2.77 -6.03
CA ARG A 8 -8.87 -2.33 -6.78
C ARG A 8 -10.11 -3.09 -6.33
N GLU A 9 -9.96 -4.38 -6.06
CA GLU A 9 -11.10 -5.17 -5.62
C GLU A 9 -11.61 -4.72 -4.27
N LEU A 10 -10.77 -4.06 -3.48
CA LEU A 10 -11.16 -3.52 -2.19
C LEU A 10 -11.70 -2.10 -2.30
N GLY A 11 -11.75 -1.54 -3.52
CA GLY A 11 -12.24 -0.19 -3.73
C GLY A 11 -11.16 0.87 -3.82
N TYR A 12 -9.91 0.49 -3.70
CA TYR A 12 -8.81 1.45 -3.77
C TYR A 12 -8.38 1.65 -5.21
N THR A 13 -7.93 2.87 -5.52
CA THR A 13 -7.29 3.16 -6.79
C THR A 13 -5.95 3.78 -6.52
N GLN A 14 -5.02 3.59 -7.44
CA GLN A 14 -3.69 4.16 -7.30
C GLN A 14 -3.76 5.68 -7.49
N LYS A 15 -3.17 6.40 -6.56
CA LYS A 15 -3.14 7.85 -6.64
C LYS A 15 -1.82 8.28 -7.28
N THR A 16 -1.90 9.31 -8.10
CA THR A 16 -0.72 9.86 -8.75
C THR A 16 -0.56 11.35 -8.51
N GLU A 17 -1.49 11.97 -7.76
CA GLU A 17 -1.44 13.40 -7.49
C GLU A 17 -1.55 13.66 -6.01
N ASN A 18 -0.93 14.75 -5.57
CA ASN A 18 -1.02 15.20 -4.18
C ASN A 18 -0.52 14.14 -3.19
N ILE A 19 0.51 13.41 -3.58
CA ILE A 19 1.11 12.42 -2.71
C ILE A 19 2.38 13.01 -2.12
N ARG A 20 2.83 12.43 -1.00
CA ARG A 20 4.03 12.91 -0.36
C ARG A 20 5.25 12.66 -1.24
N GLU A 21 6.27 13.49 -1.04
CA GLU A 21 7.48 13.36 -1.83
C GLU A 21 8.16 12.02 -1.66
N ASP A 22 8.11 11.47 -0.45
CA ASP A 22 8.80 10.23 -0.19
C ASP A 22 7.95 8.99 -0.50
N ALA A 23 6.76 9.18 -1.02
CA ALA A 23 5.89 8.05 -1.34
C ALA A 23 6.36 7.35 -2.60
N VAL A 24 6.38 6.02 -2.53
CA VAL A 24 6.72 5.20 -3.68
C VAL A 24 5.46 4.85 -4.44
N ILE A 25 4.41 4.46 -3.72
CA ILE A 25 3.14 4.14 -4.33
C ILE A 25 2.05 4.41 -3.30
N VAL A 26 0.90 4.90 -3.76
CA VAL A 26 -0.20 5.27 -2.89
C VAL A 26 -1.50 4.76 -3.48
N TYR A 27 -2.33 4.18 -2.64
CA TYR A 27 -3.67 3.75 -3.02
C TYR A 27 -4.69 4.47 -2.14
N GLY A 28 -5.82 4.85 -2.71
CA GLY A 28 -6.81 5.57 -1.92
C GLY A 28 -8.24 5.28 -2.32
N ILE A 29 -9.13 5.44 -1.34
CA ILE A 29 -10.57 5.47 -1.55
C ILE A 29 -10.98 6.87 -1.12
N PRO A 30 -11.52 7.70 -2.01
CA PRO A 30 -11.83 9.09 -1.69
C PRO A 30 -12.67 9.19 -0.41
N ASN A 31 -12.24 10.05 0.49
CA ASN A 31 -12.96 10.34 1.75
C ASN A 31 -13.06 9.15 2.69
N VAL A 32 -12.35 8.08 2.42
CA VAL A 32 -12.41 6.90 3.27
C VAL A 32 -11.04 6.54 3.82
N ALA A 33 -10.08 6.23 2.94
CA ALA A 33 -8.79 5.75 3.41
C ALA A 33 -7.72 5.92 2.36
N VAL A 34 -6.48 6.04 2.83
CA VAL A 34 -5.30 6.09 1.96
C VAL A 34 -4.27 5.15 2.56
N ILE A 35 -3.70 4.29 1.73
CA ILE A 35 -2.60 3.42 2.13
C ILE A 35 -1.40 3.81 1.27
N SER A 36 -0.30 4.18 1.93
CA SER A 36 0.89 4.64 1.22
C SER A 36 2.10 3.83 1.63
N PHE A 37 2.99 3.63 0.65
CA PHE A 37 4.26 2.94 0.82
C PHE A 37 5.35 3.95 0.53
N ASP A 38 6.31 4.10 1.43
CA ASP A 38 7.31 5.14 1.24
C ASP A 38 8.70 4.55 1.03
N GLU A 39 9.65 5.43 0.72
CA GLU A 39 10.99 4.98 0.36
C GLU A 39 11.76 4.43 1.55
N ASN A 40 11.26 4.60 2.76
CA ASN A 40 11.85 4.03 3.96
C ASN A 40 11.28 2.67 4.29
N LYS A 41 10.54 2.07 3.35
CA LYS A 41 9.95 0.75 3.51
C LYS A 41 8.90 0.73 4.63
N GLN A 42 8.14 1.82 4.73
CA GLN A 42 7.08 1.95 5.72
C GLN A 42 5.73 1.99 5.03
N VAL A 43 4.71 1.48 5.69
CA VAL A 43 3.36 1.45 5.16
C VAL A 43 2.45 2.19 6.13
N TYR A 44 1.67 3.11 5.61
CA TYR A 44 0.77 3.94 6.42
C TYR A 44 -0.66 3.76 5.94
N LYS A 45 -1.58 3.77 6.87
CA LYS A 45 -3.01 3.84 6.52
C LYS A 45 -3.61 5.01 7.27
N GLU A 46 -4.27 5.92 6.54
CA GLU A 46 -4.92 7.08 7.11
C GLU A 46 -6.34 7.15 6.58
N GLY A 47 -7.24 7.73 7.36
CA GLY A 47 -8.61 7.91 6.92
C GLY A 47 -9.58 7.79 8.06
N THR A 48 -10.77 7.25 7.79
CA THR A 48 -11.81 7.14 8.79
C THR A 48 -11.46 6.12 9.87
N THR A 49 -10.55 5.20 9.56
CA THR A 49 -10.08 4.23 10.53
C THR A 49 -8.64 3.87 10.20
N SER A 50 -7.91 3.46 11.21
CA SER A 50 -6.55 2.96 11.01
C SER A 50 -6.51 1.44 11.05
N ILE A 51 -7.66 0.79 11.18
CA ILE A 51 -7.72 -0.66 11.22
C ILE A 51 -7.44 -1.21 9.82
N ILE A 52 -6.57 -2.22 9.77
CA ILE A 52 -6.23 -2.89 8.53
C ILE A 52 -6.90 -4.25 8.53
N THR A 53 -7.76 -4.48 7.55
CA THR A 53 -8.45 -5.77 7.45
C THR A 53 -7.51 -6.83 6.89
N LEU A 54 -7.91 -8.08 7.02
CA LEU A 54 -7.11 -9.18 6.49
C LEU A 54 -6.93 -9.05 4.98
N ASP A 55 -7.99 -8.67 4.26
CA ASP A 55 -7.87 -8.53 2.83
C ASP A 55 -6.92 -7.40 2.46
N GLU A 56 -6.94 -6.31 3.23
CA GLU A 56 -5.99 -5.22 3.01
C GLU A 56 -4.57 -5.69 3.29
N TRP A 57 -4.39 -6.49 4.35
CA TRP A 57 -3.09 -7.05 4.65
C TRP A 57 -2.54 -7.87 3.50
N LYS A 58 -3.39 -8.67 2.88
CA LYS A 58 -2.95 -9.49 1.76
C LYS A 58 -2.50 -8.62 0.59
N ALA A 59 -3.24 -7.56 0.33
CA ALA A 59 -2.87 -6.64 -0.75
C ALA A 59 -1.56 -5.92 -0.42
N ILE A 60 -1.40 -5.51 0.84
CA ILE A 60 -0.18 -4.85 1.28
C ILE A 60 1.01 -5.79 1.13
N ASN A 61 0.86 -7.04 1.57
CA ASN A 61 1.94 -8.02 1.44
C ASN A 61 2.32 -8.25 -0.01
N LYS A 62 1.33 -8.29 -0.89
CA LYS A 62 1.62 -8.46 -2.30
C LYS A 62 2.40 -7.27 -2.84
N GLN A 63 2.04 -6.07 -2.42
CA GLN A 63 2.74 -4.88 -2.86
C GLN A 63 4.19 -4.88 -2.35
N ILE A 64 4.39 -5.28 -1.10
CA ILE A 64 5.73 -5.39 -0.54
C ILE A 64 6.56 -6.37 -1.36
N GLU A 65 5.95 -7.47 -1.75
CA GLU A 65 6.63 -8.46 -2.57
C GLU A 65 7.02 -7.89 -3.93
N GLU A 66 6.09 -7.15 -4.55
CA GLU A 66 6.35 -6.57 -5.85
C GLU A 66 7.42 -5.48 -5.80
N LEU A 67 7.53 -4.79 -4.66
CA LEU A 67 8.57 -3.79 -4.48
C LEU A 67 9.92 -4.42 -4.14
N GLY A 68 9.93 -5.72 -3.85
CA GLY A 68 11.18 -6.39 -3.52
C GLY A 68 11.66 -6.13 -2.11
N TRP A 69 10.83 -5.56 -1.27
CA TRP A 69 11.26 -5.16 0.07
C TRP A 69 11.63 -6.35 0.94
N ASN A 70 10.91 -7.45 0.78
CA ASN A 70 11.15 -8.59 1.67
C ASN A 70 12.31 -9.46 1.23
N THR A 71 12.98 -9.14 0.14
CA THR A 71 14.14 -9.93 -0.29
C THR A 71 15.37 -9.59 0.50
N ASP A 72 15.37 -8.46 1.19
CA ASP A 72 16.55 -8.01 1.89
C ASP A 72 16.87 -8.88 3.07
N GLU A 73 15.89 -9.54 3.60
CA GLU A 73 16.13 -10.31 4.78
C GLU A 73 16.87 -11.58 4.54
N ARG A 74 17.01 -11.92 3.29
CA ARG A 74 17.74 -13.12 2.99
C ARG A 74 19.21 -12.97 3.21
N THR A 75 19.68 -11.79 3.40
CA THR A 75 21.10 -11.56 3.29
C THR A 75 21.86 -11.99 4.49
N GLU A 76 21.22 -12.23 5.60
CA GLU A 76 22.00 -12.63 6.71
C GLU A 76 22.06 -14.09 6.88
#